data_8c1b28bf3a7f6f667c66e2c38e334aee
#
_entry.id   8c1b28bf3a7f6f667c66e2c38e334aee
#
_cell.length_a   1.000
_cell.length_b   1.000
_cell.length_c   1.000
_cell.angle_alpha   90.00
_cell.angle_beta   90.00
_cell.angle_gamma   90.00
#
_symmetry.space_group_name_H-M   'P 1'
#
loop_
_entity.id
_entity.type
_entity.pdbx_description
1 polymer ?
#
loop_
_entity_poly.entity_id
_entity_poly.type
_entity_poly.pdbx_seq_one_letter_code
_entity_poly.pdbx_strand_id
1 'polypeptide(L)'
;AKIVATLGPASNTQGQIEKLFVAGADVFRFNFSHGTHDEHMARMEEIRAIEHQYGRPISVIADLQGPKLRISQIKEGGVHLGEGQTFRLDLDEALGDQDRAPLLHPEIFSALGTDTQIFLDDGKIRLQVVDAGKDYVKTVVTAGGLLTDRKGVNVPNAILPVAAMTDKDRSDLEFALLIGVDWIALSFVQRPNDLAEARKLICDRAAIISKLEKPS
;
A
#
# COMPACT_ATOMS: atom_id res chain seq x y z
N ALA A 1 -3.25 -3.13 -26.55
CA ALA A 1 -3.15 -2.88 -25.10
C ALA A 1 -3.23 -4.21 -24.35
N LYS A 2 -2.63 -4.28 -23.15
CA LYS A 2 -2.76 -5.42 -22.25
C LYS A 2 -3.72 -5.06 -21.11
N ILE A 3 -4.61 -5.98 -20.75
CA ILE A 3 -5.59 -5.78 -19.68
C ILE A 3 -5.11 -6.48 -18.42
N VAL A 4 -4.95 -5.72 -17.34
CA VAL A 4 -4.62 -6.24 -16.00
C VAL A 4 -5.89 -6.28 -15.15
N ALA A 5 -6.29 -7.46 -14.70
CA ALA A 5 -7.44 -7.64 -13.82
C ALA A 5 -6.98 -7.96 -12.39
N THR A 6 -7.43 -7.17 -11.41
CA THR A 6 -7.16 -7.46 -10.00
C THR A 6 -8.19 -8.47 -9.48
N LEU A 7 -7.71 -9.57 -8.93
CA LEU A 7 -8.56 -10.55 -8.26
C LEU A 7 -8.85 -10.13 -6.82
N GLY A 8 -10.12 -10.08 -6.48
CA GLY A 8 -10.62 -9.69 -5.17
C GLY A 8 -11.86 -10.49 -4.79
N PRO A 9 -12.55 -10.15 -3.69
CA PRO A 9 -13.70 -10.93 -3.21
C PRO A 9 -14.80 -11.17 -4.26
N ALA A 10 -14.99 -10.22 -5.18
CA ALA A 10 -15.99 -10.33 -6.26
C ALA A 10 -15.53 -11.18 -7.47
N SER A 11 -14.26 -11.58 -7.52
CA SER A 11 -13.64 -12.25 -8.67
C SER A 11 -12.72 -13.41 -8.27
N ASN A 12 -13.04 -14.08 -7.15
CA ASN A 12 -12.18 -15.11 -6.57
C ASN A 12 -12.69 -16.54 -6.78
N THR A 13 -13.70 -16.75 -7.61
CA THR A 13 -14.16 -18.09 -7.96
C THR A 13 -13.66 -18.48 -9.35
N GLN A 14 -13.42 -19.78 -9.56
CA GLN A 14 -12.90 -20.33 -10.80
C GLN A 14 -13.67 -19.82 -12.03
N GLY A 15 -14.99 -19.91 -12.01
CA GLY A 15 -15.81 -19.46 -13.14
C GLY A 15 -15.73 -17.94 -13.38
N GLN A 16 -15.38 -17.12 -12.39
CA GLN A 16 -15.20 -15.68 -12.56
C GLN A 16 -13.81 -15.34 -13.14
N ILE A 17 -12.77 -16.03 -12.70
CA ILE A 17 -11.41 -15.88 -13.26
C ILE A 17 -11.42 -16.27 -14.75
N GLU A 18 -12.06 -17.40 -15.08
CA GLU A 18 -12.20 -17.85 -16.47
C GLU A 18 -12.99 -16.84 -17.33
N LYS A 19 -14.10 -16.29 -16.83
CA LYS A 19 -14.86 -15.25 -17.54
C LYS A 19 -14.05 -13.99 -17.81
N LEU A 20 -13.23 -13.54 -16.85
CA LEU A 20 -12.33 -12.41 -17.03
C LEU A 20 -11.28 -12.71 -18.11
N PHE A 21 -10.72 -13.90 -18.09
CA PHE A 21 -9.76 -14.36 -19.11
C PHE A 21 -10.38 -14.40 -20.51
N VAL A 22 -11.57 -15.00 -20.66
CA VAL A 22 -12.28 -15.07 -21.92
C VAL A 22 -12.70 -13.67 -22.42
N ALA A 23 -13.03 -12.76 -21.50
CA ALA A 23 -13.34 -11.36 -21.83
C ALA A 23 -12.11 -10.54 -22.24
N GLY A 24 -10.89 -11.12 -22.16
CA GLY A 24 -9.67 -10.52 -22.67
C GLY A 24 -8.67 -10.05 -21.62
N ALA A 25 -8.79 -10.44 -20.36
CA ALA A 25 -7.75 -10.20 -19.38
C ALA A 25 -6.47 -10.96 -19.79
N ASP A 26 -5.34 -10.26 -19.82
CA ASP A 26 -4.03 -10.81 -20.16
C ASP A 26 -3.19 -11.13 -18.92
N VAL A 27 -3.43 -10.38 -17.85
CA VAL A 27 -2.62 -10.41 -16.62
C VAL A 27 -3.55 -10.37 -15.42
N PHE A 28 -3.31 -11.21 -14.43
CA PHE A 28 -4.00 -11.14 -13.15
C PHE A 28 -3.10 -10.56 -12.07
N ARG A 29 -3.64 -9.63 -11.26
CA ARG A 29 -2.93 -9.01 -10.15
C ARG A 29 -3.46 -9.56 -8.83
N PHE A 30 -2.56 -10.10 -8.00
CA PHE A 30 -2.78 -10.46 -6.61
C PHE A 30 -2.36 -9.29 -5.72
N ASN A 31 -3.30 -8.73 -4.96
CA ASN A 31 -3.02 -7.65 -4.02
C ASN A 31 -2.70 -8.24 -2.64
N PHE A 32 -1.43 -8.29 -2.28
CA PHE A 32 -0.96 -8.83 -1.00
C PHE A 32 -1.25 -7.92 0.21
N SER A 33 -1.89 -6.78 0.01
CA SER A 33 -2.50 -6.03 1.12
C SER A 33 -3.72 -6.73 1.70
N HIS A 34 -4.29 -7.72 0.99
CA HIS A 34 -5.50 -8.44 1.35
C HIS A 34 -5.39 -9.92 0.98
N GLY A 35 -6.15 -10.74 1.68
CA GLY A 35 -6.15 -12.19 1.48
C GLY A 35 -5.03 -12.90 2.24
N THR A 36 -5.09 -14.22 2.22
CA THR A 36 -4.10 -15.12 2.83
C THR A 36 -3.24 -15.79 1.75
N HIS A 37 -2.11 -16.37 2.15
CA HIS A 37 -1.28 -17.15 1.24
C HIS A 37 -2.07 -18.31 0.61
N ASP A 38 -2.92 -19.00 1.38
CA ASP A 38 -3.76 -20.10 0.89
C ASP A 38 -4.75 -19.63 -0.19
N GLU A 39 -5.37 -18.45 0.01
CA GLU A 39 -6.26 -17.88 -1.01
C GLU A 39 -5.53 -17.50 -2.29
N HIS A 40 -4.30 -16.98 -2.18
CA HIS A 40 -3.47 -16.67 -3.35
C HIS A 40 -3.00 -17.94 -4.06
N MET A 41 -2.66 -19.00 -3.32
CA MET A 41 -2.31 -20.31 -3.87
C MET A 41 -3.49 -20.88 -4.68
N ALA A 42 -4.68 -20.94 -4.10
CA ALA A 42 -5.87 -21.45 -4.78
C ALA A 42 -6.16 -20.69 -6.09
N ARG A 43 -6.05 -19.36 -6.09
CA ARG A 43 -6.21 -18.54 -7.30
C ARG A 43 -5.14 -18.84 -8.35
N MET A 44 -3.90 -19.09 -7.94
CA MET A 44 -2.82 -19.45 -8.86
C MET A 44 -3.09 -20.80 -9.52
N GLU A 45 -3.51 -21.81 -8.75
CA GLU A 45 -3.87 -23.11 -9.28
C GLU A 45 -4.98 -23.01 -10.33
N GLU A 46 -6.01 -22.20 -10.06
CA GLU A 46 -7.10 -21.94 -11.03
C GLU A 46 -6.60 -21.26 -12.31
N ILE A 47 -5.72 -20.24 -12.19
CA ILE A 47 -5.14 -19.56 -13.34
C ILE A 47 -4.32 -20.53 -14.19
N ARG A 48 -3.50 -21.38 -13.57
CA ARG A 48 -2.68 -22.37 -14.29
C ARG A 48 -3.55 -23.46 -14.95
N ALA A 49 -4.67 -23.83 -14.34
CA ALA A 49 -5.65 -24.73 -14.97
C ALA A 49 -6.29 -24.11 -16.22
N ILE A 50 -6.68 -22.82 -16.16
CA ILE A 50 -7.24 -22.08 -17.29
C ILE A 50 -6.19 -21.92 -18.40
N GLU A 51 -4.94 -21.57 -18.05
CA GLU A 51 -3.81 -21.47 -18.99
C GLU A 51 -3.62 -22.77 -19.76
N HIS A 52 -3.63 -23.91 -19.05
CA HIS A 52 -3.52 -25.23 -19.66
C HIS A 52 -4.72 -25.56 -20.56
N GLN A 53 -5.93 -25.26 -20.09
CA GLN A 53 -7.18 -25.53 -20.83
C GLN A 53 -7.25 -24.79 -22.16
N TYR A 54 -6.82 -23.52 -22.17
CA TYR A 54 -6.92 -22.66 -23.36
C TYR A 54 -5.62 -22.57 -24.19
N GLY A 55 -4.52 -23.15 -23.71
CA GLY A 55 -3.22 -23.10 -24.40
C GLY A 55 -2.68 -21.68 -24.60
N ARG A 56 -3.10 -20.71 -23.75
CA ARG A 56 -2.70 -19.31 -23.80
C ARG A 56 -2.06 -18.89 -22.48
N PRO A 57 -0.78 -18.42 -22.50
CA PRO A 57 -0.09 -17.97 -21.30
C PRO A 57 -0.82 -16.85 -20.57
N ILE A 58 -0.86 -16.93 -19.24
CA ILE A 58 -1.46 -15.94 -18.34
C ILE A 58 -0.38 -15.44 -17.38
N SER A 59 -0.12 -14.15 -17.40
CA SER A 59 0.85 -13.55 -16.51
C SER A 59 0.22 -13.18 -15.16
N VAL A 60 0.96 -13.36 -14.06
CA VAL A 60 0.50 -13.04 -12.71
C VAL A 60 1.45 -12.03 -12.05
N ILE A 61 0.88 -10.98 -11.48
CA ILE A 61 1.57 -9.96 -10.71
C ILE A 61 1.27 -10.17 -9.23
N ALA A 62 2.29 -10.32 -8.39
CA ALA A 62 2.18 -10.15 -6.94
C ALA A 62 2.47 -8.69 -6.59
N ASP A 63 1.48 -7.97 -6.12
CA ASP A 63 1.61 -6.57 -5.69
C ASP A 63 1.76 -6.51 -4.17
N LEU A 64 3.00 -6.29 -3.72
CA LEU A 64 3.37 -6.24 -2.31
C LEU A 64 2.82 -4.97 -1.66
N GLN A 65 2.47 -5.07 -0.38
CA GLN A 65 1.82 -3.99 0.36
C GLN A 65 2.70 -2.76 0.52
N GLY A 66 4.00 -2.97 0.79
CA GLY A 66 4.94 -1.92 1.17
C GLY A 66 4.68 -1.32 2.55
N PRO A 67 5.48 -0.33 2.95
CA PRO A 67 5.36 0.36 4.25
C PRO A 67 4.18 1.32 4.25
N LYS A 68 2.96 0.79 4.30
CA LYS A 68 1.75 1.61 4.28
C LYS A 68 1.54 2.29 5.63
N LEU A 69 1.83 3.57 5.69
CA LEU A 69 1.57 4.40 6.86
C LEU A 69 0.06 4.61 7.04
N ARG A 70 -0.42 4.50 8.28
CA ARG A 70 -1.82 4.73 8.63
C ARG A 70 -1.94 5.40 9.99
N ILE A 71 -2.92 6.29 10.14
CA ILE A 71 -3.37 6.66 11.48
C ILE A 71 -4.03 5.46 12.16
N SER A 72 -4.10 5.47 13.47
CA SER A 72 -4.79 4.45 14.24
C SER A 72 -6.31 4.73 14.34
N GLN A 73 -6.93 4.29 15.42
CA GLN A 73 -8.37 4.43 15.63
C GLN A 73 -8.74 5.81 16.19
N ILE A 74 -9.93 6.27 15.86
CA ILE A 74 -10.54 7.52 16.30
C ILE A 74 -11.80 7.22 17.11
N LYS A 75 -12.07 8.02 18.14
CA LYS A 75 -13.31 7.92 18.92
C LYS A 75 -14.52 7.98 17.98
N GLU A 76 -15.53 7.18 18.28
CA GLU A 76 -16.77 7.11 17.51
C GLU A 76 -16.59 6.79 16.02
N GLY A 77 -15.41 6.25 15.63
CA GLY A 77 -15.10 5.83 14.26
C GLY A 77 -14.72 6.96 13.30
N GLY A 78 -14.72 8.21 13.74
CA GLY A 78 -14.27 9.33 12.91
C GLY A 78 -14.61 10.71 13.48
N VAL A 79 -13.90 11.71 12.93
CA VAL A 79 -14.07 13.13 13.29
C VAL A 79 -14.08 14.00 12.02
N HIS A 80 -14.80 15.12 12.08
CA HIS A 80 -14.80 16.06 10.98
C HIS A 80 -13.77 17.17 11.21
N LEU A 81 -12.77 17.29 10.36
CA LEU A 81 -11.74 18.32 10.43
C LEU A 81 -12.12 19.51 9.56
N GLY A 82 -12.13 20.71 10.15
CA GLY A 82 -12.36 21.97 9.44
C GLY A 82 -11.06 22.60 8.93
N GLU A 83 -11.13 23.33 7.81
CA GLU A 83 -9.99 24.12 7.34
C GLU A 83 -9.58 25.19 8.38
N GLY A 84 -8.27 25.39 8.51
CA GLY A 84 -7.69 26.27 9.51
C GLY A 84 -7.59 25.69 10.92
N GLN A 85 -8.22 24.55 11.18
CA GLN A 85 -8.13 23.85 12.46
C GLN A 85 -6.71 23.35 12.73
N THR A 86 -6.26 23.45 13.98
CA THR A 86 -5.05 22.77 14.43
C THR A 86 -5.35 21.30 14.68
N PHE A 87 -4.49 20.42 14.19
CA PHE A 87 -4.61 18.97 14.38
C PHE A 87 -3.23 18.36 14.67
N ARG A 88 -3.16 17.44 15.62
CA ARG A 88 -1.90 16.80 16.04
C ARG A 88 -1.85 15.36 15.58
N LEU A 89 -0.68 14.92 15.11
CA LEU A 89 -0.35 13.51 14.92
C LEU A 89 0.79 13.16 15.87
N ASP A 90 0.69 12.04 16.59
CA ASP A 90 1.67 11.64 17.59
C ASP A 90 1.72 10.13 17.85
N LEU A 91 2.66 9.69 18.70
CA LEU A 91 2.88 8.29 19.07
C LEU A 91 2.02 7.80 20.25
N ASP A 92 1.17 8.64 20.83
CA ASP A 92 0.27 8.21 21.90
C ASP A 92 -0.81 7.25 21.33
N GLU A 93 -0.91 6.05 21.89
CA GLU A 93 -1.83 5.00 21.45
C GLU A 93 -3.30 5.26 21.80
N ALA A 94 -3.58 6.26 22.64
CA ALA A 94 -4.95 6.63 22.98
C ALA A 94 -5.74 6.96 21.70
N LEU A 95 -7.03 6.62 21.70
CA LEU A 95 -7.91 6.90 20.56
C LEU A 95 -7.83 8.38 20.14
N GLY A 96 -7.75 8.60 18.85
CA GLY A 96 -7.82 9.94 18.29
C GLY A 96 -9.15 10.62 18.56
N ASP A 97 -9.20 11.94 18.43
CA ASP A 97 -10.38 12.76 18.62
C ASP A 97 -10.36 14.00 17.72
N GLN A 98 -11.11 15.05 18.09
CA GLN A 98 -11.20 16.29 17.32
C GLN A 98 -9.85 17.02 17.19
N ASP A 99 -8.91 16.80 18.12
CA ASP A 99 -7.66 17.56 18.20
C ASP A 99 -6.43 16.76 17.78
N ARG A 100 -6.52 15.42 17.77
CA ARG A 100 -5.39 14.53 17.47
C ARG A 100 -5.76 13.17 16.89
N ALA A 101 -4.78 12.55 16.20
CA ALA A 101 -4.82 11.13 15.84
C ALA A 101 -3.48 10.43 16.10
N PRO A 102 -3.50 9.16 16.55
CA PRO A 102 -2.28 8.37 16.68
C PRO A 102 -1.68 8.06 15.31
N LEU A 103 -0.38 8.26 15.16
CA LEU A 103 0.42 7.84 14.02
C LEU A 103 1.62 7.04 14.53
N LEU A 104 1.41 5.73 14.72
CA LEU A 104 2.33 4.83 15.42
C LEU A 104 3.51 4.38 14.53
N HIS A 105 4.19 5.37 13.94
CA HIS A 105 5.32 5.21 13.04
C HIS A 105 6.47 6.14 13.48
N PRO A 106 7.21 5.80 14.56
CA PRO A 106 8.22 6.68 15.12
C PRO A 106 9.31 7.07 14.12
N GLU A 107 9.61 6.19 13.18
CA GLU A 107 10.65 6.38 12.18
C GLU A 107 10.39 7.57 11.25
N ILE A 108 9.13 7.96 11.03
CA ILE A 108 8.82 9.03 10.08
C ILE A 108 8.90 10.44 10.69
N PHE A 109 8.79 10.58 12.03
CA PHE A 109 8.76 11.90 12.67
C PHE A 109 10.05 12.70 12.44
N SER A 110 11.18 12.01 12.28
CA SER A 110 12.45 12.65 11.93
C SER A 110 12.48 13.31 10.54
N ALA A 111 11.58 12.90 9.66
CA ALA A 111 11.44 13.45 8.31
C ALA A 111 10.32 14.49 8.18
N LEU A 112 9.54 14.73 9.25
CA LEU A 112 8.43 15.66 9.28
C LEU A 112 8.90 16.99 9.89
N GLY A 113 9.42 17.89 9.07
CA GLY A 113 9.76 19.27 9.49
C GLY A 113 8.62 20.26 9.25
N THR A 114 8.79 21.51 9.71
CA THR A 114 7.91 22.62 9.35
C THR A 114 7.76 22.72 7.84
N ASP A 115 6.60 23.14 7.37
CA ASP A 115 6.24 23.21 5.96
C ASP A 115 6.08 21.87 5.22
N THR A 116 6.26 20.73 5.92
CA THR A 116 5.95 19.42 5.35
C THR A 116 4.42 19.26 5.18
N GLN A 117 4.00 18.79 4.01
CA GLN A 117 2.60 18.45 3.76
C GLN A 117 2.35 16.99 4.10
N ILE A 118 1.24 16.73 4.78
CA ILE A 118 0.76 15.37 5.10
C ILE A 118 -0.62 15.21 4.49
N PHE A 119 -0.80 14.15 3.71
CA PHE A 119 -2.07 13.81 3.09
C PHE A 119 -2.68 12.61 3.79
N LEU A 120 -3.97 12.72 4.16
CA LEU A 120 -4.75 11.65 4.76
C LEU A 120 -5.86 11.25 3.79
N ASP A 121 -6.29 9.97 3.82
CA ASP A 121 -7.34 9.40 2.98
C ASP A 121 -7.13 9.73 1.48
N ASP A 122 -5.96 9.35 0.95
CA ASP A 122 -5.56 9.56 -0.44
C ASP A 122 -5.59 11.04 -0.88
N GLY A 123 -5.33 11.95 0.07
CA GLY A 123 -5.25 13.40 -0.18
C GLY A 123 -6.56 14.15 -0.10
N LYS A 124 -7.65 13.51 0.31
CA LYS A 124 -8.92 14.19 0.60
C LYS A 124 -8.77 15.17 1.75
N ILE A 125 -7.98 14.83 2.77
CA ILE A 125 -7.62 15.71 3.88
C ILE A 125 -6.15 16.06 3.73
N ARG A 126 -5.82 17.34 3.87
CA ARG A 126 -4.45 17.83 3.75
C ARG A 126 -4.09 18.63 4.98
N LEU A 127 -2.90 18.34 5.49
CA LEU A 127 -2.35 18.98 6.68
C LEU A 127 -1.01 19.62 6.34
N GLN A 128 -0.75 20.79 6.93
CA GLN A 128 0.53 21.50 6.85
C GLN A 128 1.19 21.47 8.23
N VAL A 129 2.40 20.92 8.32
CA VAL A 129 3.16 20.89 9.60
C VAL A 129 3.59 22.32 9.97
N VAL A 130 3.28 22.73 11.20
CA VAL A 130 3.67 24.04 11.77
C VAL A 130 4.64 23.93 12.94
N ASP A 131 4.67 22.76 13.60
CA ASP A 131 5.61 22.44 14.68
C ASP A 131 5.89 20.94 14.68
N ALA A 132 7.14 20.54 14.89
CA ALA A 132 7.57 19.14 14.85
C ALA A 132 8.46 18.81 16.03
N GLY A 133 8.15 17.70 16.71
CA GLY A 133 8.93 17.11 17.77
C GLY A 133 9.44 15.72 17.39
N LYS A 134 10.03 15.02 18.35
CA LYS A 134 10.54 13.66 18.14
C LYS A 134 9.42 12.61 18.01
N ASP A 135 8.28 12.88 18.60
CA ASP A 135 7.16 11.96 18.78
C ASP A 135 5.80 12.57 18.39
N TYR A 136 5.82 13.76 17.81
CA TYR A 136 4.62 14.46 17.36
C TYR A 136 4.89 15.44 16.22
N VAL A 137 3.84 15.78 15.52
CA VAL A 137 3.73 16.99 14.70
C VAL A 137 2.42 17.70 15.01
N LYS A 138 2.47 19.05 15.10
CA LYS A 138 1.30 19.91 15.06
C LYS A 138 1.09 20.40 13.64
N THR A 139 -0.11 20.36 13.18
CA THR A 139 -0.46 20.74 11.82
C THR A 139 -1.61 21.70 11.79
N VAL A 140 -1.76 22.41 10.68
CA VAL A 140 -2.98 23.15 10.32
C VAL A 140 -3.65 22.41 9.16
N VAL A 141 -4.95 22.22 9.24
CA VAL A 141 -5.76 21.60 8.19
C VAL A 141 -5.88 22.58 7.03
N THR A 142 -5.35 22.22 5.86
CA THR A 142 -5.43 23.03 4.63
C THR A 142 -6.52 22.57 3.67
N ALA A 143 -6.99 21.34 3.82
CA ALA A 143 -8.22 20.84 3.23
C ALA A 143 -8.89 19.89 4.22
N GLY A 144 -10.10 20.20 4.64
CA GLY A 144 -10.84 19.47 5.66
C GLY A 144 -11.70 18.34 5.10
N GLY A 145 -12.32 17.58 6.01
CA GLY A 145 -13.21 16.49 5.67
C GLY A 145 -13.41 15.49 6.81
N LEU A 146 -14.15 14.43 6.56
CA LEU A 146 -14.38 13.35 7.53
C LEU A 146 -13.15 12.43 7.57
N LEU A 147 -12.43 12.46 8.70
CA LEU A 147 -11.33 11.55 8.99
C LEU A 147 -11.85 10.35 9.79
N THR A 148 -11.73 9.16 9.22
CA THR A 148 -12.14 7.90 9.86
C THR A 148 -10.94 7.04 10.22
N ASP A 149 -11.19 5.93 10.93
CA ASP A 149 -10.18 4.97 11.38
C ASP A 149 -9.24 4.51 10.28
N ARG A 150 -7.98 4.31 10.65
CA ARG A 150 -6.96 3.61 9.85
C ARG A 150 -6.74 4.17 8.45
N LYS A 151 -7.04 5.47 8.26
CA LYS A 151 -6.78 6.13 6.97
C LYS A 151 -5.30 6.19 6.65
N GLY A 152 -5.00 6.02 5.36
CA GLY A 152 -3.65 6.10 4.83
C GLY A 152 -3.06 7.49 5.05
N VAL A 153 -1.76 7.50 5.34
CA VAL A 153 -0.96 8.72 5.48
C VAL A 153 0.07 8.75 4.36
N ASN A 154 0.14 9.85 3.64
CA ASN A 154 1.17 10.08 2.63
C ASN A 154 1.89 11.40 2.90
N VAL A 155 3.20 11.41 2.70
CA VAL A 155 4.06 12.59 2.81
C VAL A 155 4.74 12.80 1.46
N PRO A 156 4.12 13.56 0.54
CA PRO A 156 4.55 13.60 -0.85
C PRO A 156 5.96 14.17 -1.03
N ASN A 157 6.34 15.17 -0.25
CA ASN A 157 7.56 15.95 -0.44
C ASN A 157 8.71 15.52 0.50
N ALA A 158 8.64 14.36 1.13
CA ALA A 158 9.69 13.86 2.01
C ALA A 158 10.08 12.42 1.65
N ILE A 159 11.39 12.15 1.67
CA ILE A 159 11.92 10.79 1.64
C ILE A 159 11.84 10.27 3.06
N LEU A 160 11.03 9.25 3.27
CA LEU A 160 10.85 8.66 4.60
C LEU A 160 11.96 7.63 4.88
N PRO A 161 12.44 7.57 6.13
CA PRO A 161 13.45 6.59 6.54
C PRO A 161 12.83 5.20 6.81
N VAL A 162 12.01 4.75 5.87
CA VAL A 162 11.36 3.42 5.93
C VAL A 162 11.92 2.54 4.83
N ALA A 163 12.05 1.24 5.10
CA ALA A 163 12.41 0.26 4.08
C ALA A 163 11.24 0.10 3.10
N ALA A 164 11.53 -0.07 1.81
CA ALA A 164 10.50 -0.31 0.80
C ALA A 164 9.78 -1.67 1.01
N MET A 165 10.45 -2.63 1.64
CA MET A 165 9.86 -3.92 2.01
C MET A 165 9.85 -4.08 3.53
N THR A 166 8.67 -4.34 4.07
CA THR A 166 8.46 -4.75 5.46
C THR A 166 8.78 -6.24 5.64
N ASP A 167 8.81 -6.74 6.87
CA ASP A 167 8.97 -8.18 7.15
C ASP A 167 7.81 -8.99 6.52
N LYS A 168 6.60 -8.43 6.53
CA LYS A 168 5.46 -9.02 5.83
C LYS A 168 5.74 -9.11 4.33
N ASP A 169 6.23 -8.04 3.70
CA ASP A 169 6.51 -8.03 2.27
C ASP A 169 7.60 -9.04 1.89
N ARG A 170 8.58 -9.29 2.76
CA ARG A 170 9.60 -10.33 2.55
C ARG A 170 9.00 -11.73 2.58
N SER A 171 8.11 -12.00 3.55
CA SER A 171 7.37 -13.27 3.63
C SER A 171 6.45 -13.45 2.41
N ASP A 172 5.74 -12.41 2.01
CA ASP A 172 4.87 -12.41 0.85
C ASP A 172 5.66 -12.60 -0.46
N LEU A 173 6.84 -11.99 -0.56
CA LEU A 173 7.75 -12.14 -1.70
C LEU A 173 8.21 -13.60 -1.85
N GLU A 174 8.68 -14.20 -0.77
CA GLU A 174 9.12 -15.61 -0.79
C GLU A 174 7.98 -16.53 -1.23
N PHE A 175 6.80 -16.33 -0.67
CA PHE A 175 5.61 -17.09 -1.03
C PHE A 175 5.21 -16.86 -2.50
N ALA A 176 5.18 -15.62 -2.97
CA ALA A 176 4.84 -15.30 -4.35
C ALA A 176 5.80 -15.97 -5.35
N LEU A 177 7.10 -15.98 -5.03
CA LEU A 177 8.11 -16.67 -5.85
C LEU A 177 7.95 -18.19 -5.79
N LEU A 178 7.53 -18.74 -4.65
CA LEU A 178 7.26 -20.19 -4.49
C LEU A 178 6.10 -20.64 -5.38
N ILE A 179 5.01 -19.86 -5.45
CA ILE A 179 3.85 -20.20 -6.28
C ILE A 179 4.04 -19.87 -7.77
N GLY A 180 5.17 -19.24 -8.13
CA GLY A 180 5.54 -19.01 -9.53
C GLY A 180 4.83 -17.84 -10.19
N VAL A 181 4.78 -16.67 -9.52
CA VAL A 181 4.33 -15.42 -10.14
C VAL A 181 5.37 -14.94 -11.18
N ASP A 182 4.91 -14.21 -12.20
CA ASP A 182 5.78 -13.69 -13.24
C ASP A 182 6.37 -12.32 -12.90
N TRP A 183 5.67 -11.54 -12.08
CA TRP A 183 6.03 -10.17 -11.73
C TRP A 183 5.85 -9.90 -10.25
N ILE A 184 6.79 -9.17 -9.67
CA ILE A 184 6.70 -8.58 -8.33
C ILE A 184 6.57 -7.08 -8.49
N ALA A 185 5.46 -6.51 -8.01
CA ALA A 185 5.27 -5.08 -7.93
C ALA A 185 5.62 -4.58 -6.52
N LEU A 186 6.57 -3.66 -6.44
CA LEU A 186 7.02 -3.02 -5.20
C LEU A 186 6.28 -1.71 -5.01
N SER A 187 5.58 -1.57 -3.90
CA SER A 187 4.91 -0.34 -3.49
C SER A 187 5.89 0.64 -2.83
N PHE A 188 5.62 1.93 -2.95
CA PHE A 188 6.36 3.01 -2.27
C PHE A 188 7.87 3.02 -2.54
N VAL A 189 8.29 2.70 -3.75
CA VAL A 189 9.70 2.80 -4.14
C VAL A 189 10.15 4.27 -4.08
N GLN A 190 11.21 4.54 -3.30
CA GLN A 190 11.73 5.89 -3.09
C GLN A 190 13.17 6.05 -3.58
N ARG A 191 13.94 4.96 -3.65
CA ARG A 191 15.39 4.99 -3.92
C ARG A 191 15.80 3.85 -4.86
N PRO A 192 16.87 4.02 -5.65
CA PRO A 192 17.41 2.93 -6.47
C PRO A 192 17.80 1.68 -5.64
N ASN A 193 18.23 1.88 -4.39
CA ASN A 193 18.59 0.78 -3.50
C ASN A 193 17.41 -0.13 -3.15
N ASP A 194 16.19 0.40 -3.12
CA ASP A 194 14.98 -0.39 -2.88
C ASP A 194 14.82 -1.49 -3.95
N LEU A 195 15.10 -1.13 -5.22
CA LEU A 195 15.09 -2.08 -6.32
C LEU A 195 16.26 -3.04 -6.28
N ALA A 196 17.47 -2.56 -5.91
CA ALA A 196 18.65 -3.39 -5.83
C ALA A 196 18.49 -4.50 -4.77
N GLU A 197 17.85 -4.17 -3.63
CA GLU A 197 17.53 -5.13 -2.59
C GLU A 197 16.51 -6.17 -3.08
N ALA A 198 15.41 -5.73 -3.69
CA ALA A 198 14.40 -6.63 -4.23
C ALA A 198 14.99 -7.57 -5.28
N ARG A 199 15.83 -7.08 -6.19
CA ARG A 199 16.51 -7.91 -7.20
C ARG A 199 17.35 -9.02 -6.59
N LYS A 200 18.07 -8.74 -5.50
CA LYS A 200 18.87 -9.76 -4.79
C LYS A 200 17.98 -10.88 -4.24
N LEU A 201 16.82 -10.53 -3.68
CA LEU A 201 15.90 -11.52 -3.11
C LEU A 201 15.16 -12.30 -4.20
N ILE A 202 14.76 -11.64 -5.28
CA ILE A 202 14.05 -12.28 -6.40
C ILE A 202 14.95 -13.22 -7.17
N CYS A 203 16.23 -12.86 -7.34
CA CYS A 203 17.24 -13.70 -7.98
C CYS A 203 16.78 -14.27 -9.35
N ASP A 204 16.35 -13.36 -10.24
CA ASP A 204 15.87 -13.63 -11.61
C ASP A 204 14.66 -14.59 -11.73
N ARG A 205 14.00 -14.92 -10.61
CA ARG A 205 12.80 -15.80 -10.61
C ARG A 205 11.53 -15.08 -11.09
N ALA A 206 11.49 -13.76 -11.05
CA ALA A 206 10.39 -12.94 -11.53
C ALA A 206 10.89 -11.57 -11.99
N ALA A 207 10.12 -10.90 -12.84
CA ALA A 207 10.37 -9.52 -13.22
C ALA A 207 9.89 -8.54 -12.14
N ILE A 208 10.38 -7.28 -12.16
CA ILE A 208 10.07 -6.26 -11.15
C ILE A 208 9.32 -5.10 -11.79
N ILE A 209 8.26 -4.68 -11.11
CA ILE A 209 7.53 -3.44 -11.39
C ILE A 209 7.75 -2.49 -10.21
N SER A 210 8.28 -1.29 -10.47
CA SER A 210 8.38 -0.23 -9.48
C SER A 210 7.16 0.64 -9.51
N LYS A 211 6.51 0.83 -8.37
CA LYS A 211 5.41 1.77 -8.21
C LYS A 211 5.96 3.09 -7.66
N LEU A 212 6.03 4.09 -8.54
CA LEU A 212 6.45 5.45 -8.20
C LEU A 212 5.22 6.24 -7.76
N GLU A 213 4.95 6.21 -6.46
CA GLU A 213 3.70 6.73 -5.87
C GLU A 213 3.88 8.14 -5.27
N LYS A 214 5.08 8.69 -5.39
CA LYS A 214 5.40 10.06 -4.96
C LYS A 214 5.96 10.85 -6.11
N PRO A 215 5.55 12.13 -6.28
CA PRO A 215 6.29 13.04 -7.13
C PRO A 215 7.69 13.23 -6.53
N SER A 216 8.71 13.06 -7.33
CA SER A 216 10.11 13.33 -7.00
C SER A 216 10.44 14.80 -7.22
#